data_e65b7a902d9471f26e8beaa83d42b7e0
#
_entry.id   e65b7a902d9471f26e8beaa83d42b7e0
#
_cell.length_a   1.000
_cell.length_b   1.000
_cell.length_c   1.000
_cell.angle_alpha   90.00
_cell.angle_beta   90.00
_cell.angle_gamma   90.00
#
_symmetry.space_group_name_H-M   'P 1'
#
loop_
_entity.id
_entity.type
_entity.pdbx_description
1 polymer ?
#
loop_
_entity_poly.entity_id
_entity_poly.type
_entity_poly.pdbx_seq_one_letter_code
_entity_poly.pdbx_strand_id
1 'polypeptide(L)'
;DERNCYSHMFLSWVYNAFDFDAAFYGTNLKRQEYYEDLKKAFQKKLEEIRALAVPDQGFCAYVINGGNGKQVMGGWTYVPHGKAKLKKSSKEPQVTEQNPAYRLNGAVYGVYTDAGCKNLTGTLTTDENGMTQELTVSPGQYYIKEKSCPTGYALDDTVYPICVLSGQTAMIEVSDIPQKNPVSLILQKKDADTGKCEASGHATLEGAEFEIRYYKGLYEEDPAKKGMKAERI
;
A
#
# COMPACT_ATOMS: atom_id res chain seq x y z
N ASP A 1 10.77 -3.96 -44.67
CA ASP A 1 9.62 -3.16 -44.23
C ASP A 1 10.13 -1.80 -43.76
N GLU A 2 9.83 -0.73 -44.51
CA GLU A 2 10.28 0.64 -44.24
C GLU A 2 9.99 1.11 -42.81
N ARG A 3 8.83 0.77 -42.24
CA ARG A 3 8.47 1.14 -40.89
C ARG A 3 9.43 0.63 -39.82
N ASN A 4 9.89 -0.62 -39.99
CA ASN A 4 10.86 -1.19 -39.06
C ASN A 4 12.24 -0.53 -39.22
N CYS A 5 12.60 -0.17 -40.43
CA CYS A 5 13.84 0.54 -40.71
C CYS A 5 13.86 1.93 -40.05
N TYR A 6 12.80 2.72 -40.23
CA TYR A 6 12.70 4.06 -39.61
C TYR A 6 12.65 4.00 -38.10
N SER A 7 11.94 3.06 -37.52
CA SER A 7 11.92 2.87 -36.09
C SER A 7 13.29 2.55 -35.51
N HIS A 8 14.02 1.67 -36.17
CA HIS A 8 15.38 1.30 -35.75
C HIS A 8 16.35 2.48 -35.88
N MET A 9 16.26 3.25 -36.95
CA MET A 9 17.06 4.45 -37.17
C MET A 9 16.75 5.53 -36.12
N PHE A 10 15.50 5.74 -35.81
CA PHE A 10 15.08 6.70 -34.77
C PHE A 10 15.64 6.30 -33.38
N LEU A 11 15.54 5.02 -33.02
CA LEU A 11 16.08 4.51 -31.75
C LEU A 11 17.63 4.66 -31.72
N SER A 12 18.33 4.36 -32.81
CA SER A 12 19.78 4.55 -32.90
C SER A 12 20.19 6.01 -32.68
N TRP A 13 19.45 6.95 -33.26
CA TRP A 13 19.69 8.37 -33.03
C TRP A 13 19.49 8.78 -31.57
N VAL A 14 18.37 8.37 -30.96
CA VAL A 14 18.09 8.67 -29.55
C VAL A 14 19.17 8.07 -28.63
N TYR A 15 19.65 6.87 -28.96
CA TYR A 15 20.65 6.16 -28.17
C TYR A 15 22.04 6.79 -28.25
N ASN A 16 22.43 7.36 -29.42
CA ASN A 16 23.72 8.01 -29.66
C ASN A 16 23.78 9.47 -29.18
N ALA A 17 23.20 9.77 -28.05
CA ALA A 17 23.25 11.08 -27.43
C ALA A 17 22.75 12.23 -28.32
N PHE A 18 21.74 11.93 -29.12
CA PHE A 18 21.01 12.90 -29.94
C PHE A 18 21.79 13.57 -31.08
N ASP A 19 22.90 12.99 -31.48
CA ASP A 19 23.57 13.37 -32.72
C ASP A 19 22.97 12.60 -33.90
N PHE A 20 22.07 13.27 -34.61
CA PHE A 20 21.39 12.69 -35.78
C PHE A 20 22.38 12.30 -36.90
N ASP A 21 23.37 13.15 -37.12
CA ASP A 21 24.35 12.94 -38.20
C ASP A 21 25.28 11.78 -37.88
N ALA A 22 25.65 11.59 -36.62
CA ALA A 22 26.46 10.45 -36.18
C ALA A 22 25.67 9.12 -36.28
N ALA A 23 24.38 9.13 -35.95
CA ALA A 23 23.54 7.93 -36.04
C ALA A 23 23.44 7.36 -37.46
N PHE A 24 23.56 8.22 -38.46
CA PHE A 24 23.47 7.85 -39.89
C PHE A 24 24.81 7.94 -40.61
N TYR A 25 25.91 8.09 -39.90
CA TYR A 25 27.24 8.11 -40.49
C TYR A 25 27.52 6.81 -41.27
N GLY A 26 28.02 6.96 -42.53
CA GLY A 26 28.28 5.81 -43.39
C GLY A 26 27.07 5.21 -44.09
N THR A 27 25.85 5.65 -43.81
CA THR A 27 24.65 5.23 -44.54
C THR A 27 24.49 6.06 -45.84
N ASN A 28 23.79 5.48 -46.83
CA ASN A 28 23.45 6.21 -48.05
C ASN A 28 22.37 7.27 -47.87
N LEU A 29 21.76 7.34 -46.69
CA LEU A 29 20.64 8.24 -46.38
C LEU A 29 21.01 9.72 -46.44
N LYS A 30 22.23 10.09 -46.04
CA LYS A 30 22.72 11.49 -46.15
C LYS A 30 22.74 12.03 -47.57
N ARG A 31 22.70 11.16 -48.58
CA ARG A 31 22.71 11.52 -49.99
C ARG A 31 21.30 11.60 -50.60
N GLN A 32 20.29 11.35 -49.83
CA GLN A 32 18.90 11.36 -50.30
C GLN A 32 18.31 12.76 -50.15
N GLU A 33 17.54 13.19 -51.13
CA GLU A 33 16.85 14.51 -51.12
C GLU A 33 15.96 14.71 -49.88
N TYR A 34 15.37 13.64 -49.36
CA TYR A 34 14.49 13.70 -48.21
C TYR A 34 15.17 13.65 -46.83
N TYR A 35 16.53 13.66 -46.80
CA TYR A 35 17.26 13.55 -45.52
C TYR A 35 16.91 14.63 -44.50
N GLU A 36 16.88 15.87 -44.97
CA GLU A 36 16.51 17.01 -44.09
C GLU A 36 15.08 16.96 -43.61
N ASP A 37 14.16 16.47 -44.43
CA ASP A 37 12.75 16.30 -44.03
C ASP A 37 12.59 15.15 -43.04
N LEU A 38 13.36 14.06 -43.22
CA LEU A 38 13.41 12.97 -42.25
C LEU A 38 13.99 13.44 -40.92
N LYS A 39 15.05 14.25 -40.93
CA LYS A 39 15.65 14.84 -39.74
C LYS A 39 14.64 15.69 -38.97
N LYS A 40 13.88 16.57 -39.65
CA LYS A 40 12.83 17.37 -39.05
C LYS A 40 11.72 16.51 -38.48
N ALA A 41 11.27 15.49 -39.20
CA ALA A 41 10.24 14.56 -38.74
C ALA A 41 10.68 13.80 -37.47
N PHE A 42 11.93 13.37 -37.41
CA PHE A 42 12.48 12.70 -36.23
C PHE A 42 12.62 13.66 -35.04
N GLN A 43 13.06 14.91 -35.26
CA GLN A 43 13.12 15.93 -34.22
C GLN A 43 11.74 16.20 -33.64
N LYS A 44 10.74 16.41 -34.50
CA LYS A 44 9.35 16.57 -34.04
C LYS A 44 8.88 15.38 -33.23
N LYS A 45 9.17 14.16 -33.69
CA LYS A 45 8.78 12.93 -32.97
C LYS A 45 9.47 12.80 -31.61
N LEU A 46 10.72 13.22 -31.51
CA LEU A 46 11.44 13.27 -30.23
C LEU A 46 10.82 14.25 -29.26
N GLU A 47 10.41 15.42 -29.74
CA GLU A 47 9.71 16.42 -28.90
C GLU A 47 8.36 15.89 -28.41
N GLU A 48 7.59 15.24 -29.28
CA GLU A 48 6.33 14.59 -28.91
C GLU A 48 6.58 13.53 -27.80
N ILE A 49 7.60 12.70 -27.93
CA ILE A 49 7.94 11.66 -26.94
C ILE A 49 8.40 12.28 -25.61
N ARG A 50 9.21 13.34 -25.66
CA ARG A 50 9.65 14.05 -24.46
C ARG A 50 8.53 14.73 -23.71
N ALA A 51 7.47 15.12 -24.39
CA ALA A 51 6.28 15.70 -23.79
C ALA A 51 5.35 14.65 -23.12
N LEU A 52 5.56 13.36 -23.39
CA LEU A 52 4.80 12.30 -22.72
C LEU A 52 5.20 12.20 -21.24
N ALA A 53 4.23 11.92 -20.39
CA ALA A 53 4.51 11.60 -19.01
C ALA A 53 5.43 10.37 -18.93
N VAL A 54 6.51 10.49 -18.17
CA VAL A 54 7.39 9.33 -17.89
C VAL A 54 6.60 8.34 -17.05
N PRO A 55 6.54 7.07 -17.42
CA PRO A 55 5.92 6.06 -16.58
C PRO A 55 6.61 6.05 -15.21
N ASP A 56 5.86 6.29 -14.16
CA ASP A 56 6.39 6.39 -12.80
C ASP A 56 6.94 5.04 -12.30
N GLN A 57 6.34 3.94 -12.74
CA GLN A 57 6.73 2.58 -12.35
C GLN A 57 6.35 1.56 -13.44
N GLY A 58 6.94 0.37 -13.37
CA GLY A 58 6.59 -0.75 -14.27
C GLY A 58 7.34 -0.80 -15.58
N PHE A 59 8.19 0.19 -15.89
CA PHE A 59 9.06 0.15 -17.07
C PHE A 59 10.34 -0.63 -16.74
N CYS A 60 10.67 -1.59 -17.60
CA CYS A 60 11.90 -2.36 -17.50
C CYS A 60 12.58 -2.38 -18.86
N ALA A 61 13.80 -1.88 -18.92
CA ALA A 61 14.68 -1.98 -20.08
C ALA A 61 15.73 -3.07 -19.82
N TYR A 62 16.07 -3.82 -20.85
CA TYR A 62 17.11 -4.85 -20.79
C TYR A 62 17.99 -4.82 -22.02
N VAL A 63 19.22 -5.23 -21.83
CA VAL A 63 20.23 -5.38 -22.90
C VAL A 63 20.70 -6.82 -22.92
N ILE A 64 20.60 -7.45 -24.08
CA ILE A 64 21.11 -8.79 -24.32
C ILE A 64 22.45 -8.65 -25.03
N ASN A 65 23.52 -8.97 -24.32
CA ASN A 65 24.86 -9.00 -24.86
C ASN A 65 25.26 -10.47 -25.13
N GLY A 66 25.31 -10.84 -26.40
CA GLY A 66 25.68 -12.19 -26.83
C GLY A 66 27.17 -12.53 -26.68
N GLY A 67 28.00 -11.58 -26.24
CA GLY A 67 29.47 -11.73 -26.16
C GLY A 67 30.14 -11.97 -27.52
N ASN A 68 31.45 -12.09 -27.53
CA ASN A 68 32.27 -12.53 -28.68
C ASN A 68 31.94 -11.86 -30.02
N GLY A 69 31.76 -10.54 -30.06
CA GLY A 69 31.49 -9.77 -31.28
C GLY A 69 30.08 -9.94 -31.86
N LYS A 70 29.19 -10.61 -31.16
CA LYS A 70 27.78 -10.67 -31.55
C LYS A 70 27.09 -9.34 -31.30
N GLN A 71 26.08 -9.06 -32.11
CA GLN A 71 25.29 -7.84 -31.98
C GLN A 71 24.61 -7.77 -30.59
N VAL A 72 24.75 -6.62 -29.94
CA VAL A 72 24.02 -6.29 -28.74
C VAL A 72 22.58 -5.93 -29.12
N MET A 73 21.62 -6.54 -28.47
CA MET A 73 20.20 -6.26 -28.66
C MET A 73 19.60 -5.65 -27.38
N GLY A 74 18.78 -4.65 -27.56
CA GLY A 74 18.00 -4.04 -26.45
C GLY A 74 16.52 -4.35 -26.58
N GLY A 75 15.85 -4.40 -25.47
CA GLY A 75 14.41 -4.51 -25.41
C GLY A 75 13.86 -3.80 -24.19
N TRP A 76 12.56 -3.67 -24.15
CA TRP A 76 11.87 -3.09 -23.01
C TRP A 76 10.50 -3.75 -22.83
N THR A 77 10.02 -3.71 -21.63
CA THR A 77 8.66 -4.08 -21.29
C THR A 77 8.06 -3.03 -20.35
N TYR A 78 6.78 -2.84 -20.45
CA TYR A 78 6.04 -1.97 -19.54
C TYR A 78 4.83 -2.72 -19.03
N VAL A 79 4.82 -2.96 -17.73
CA VAL A 79 3.69 -3.58 -17.03
C VAL A 79 3.19 -2.54 -16.02
N PRO A 80 2.13 -1.79 -16.36
CA PRO A 80 1.58 -0.79 -15.46
C PRO A 80 1.29 -1.40 -14.10
N HIS A 81 1.62 -0.66 -13.03
CA HIS A 81 1.18 -1.04 -11.70
C HIS A 81 -0.34 -1.05 -11.62
N GLY A 82 -0.86 -1.88 -10.77
CA GLY A 82 -2.24 -1.82 -10.35
C GLY A 82 -2.37 -1.12 -9.01
N LYS A 83 -3.57 -1.07 -8.50
CA LYS A 83 -3.87 -0.46 -7.21
C LYS A 83 -4.69 -1.40 -6.36
N ALA A 84 -4.43 -1.40 -5.06
CA ALA A 84 -5.25 -2.08 -4.06
C ALA A 84 -6.03 -1.06 -3.25
N LYS A 85 -7.28 -1.35 -2.95
CA LYS A 85 -8.18 -0.52 -2.16
C LYS A 85 -9.08 -1.41 -1.30
N LEU A 86 -9.52 -0.90 -0.16
CA LEU A 86 -10.40 -1.63 0.74
C LEU A 86 -11.57 -0.75 1.17
N LYS A 87 -12.73 -1.38 1.35
CA LYS A 87 -13.90 -0.80 1.98
C LYS A 87 -14.29 -1.62 3.20
N LYS A 88 -14.31 -0.96 4.35
CA LYS A 88 -14.74 -1.53 5.63
C LYS A 88 -16.19 -1.17 5.89
N SER A 89 -16.94 -2.14 6.43
CA SER A 89 -18.31 -1.94 6.87
C SER A 89 -18.56 -2.62 8.21
N SER A 90 -19.72 -2.36 8.82
CA SER A 90 -20.19 -3.11 9.98
C SER A 90 -21.05 -4.30 9.55
N LYS A 91 -20.92 -5.42 10.24
CA LYS A 91 -21.84 -6.57 10.08
C LYS A 91 -23.23 -6.28 10.68
N GLU A 92 -23.34 -5.30 11.57
CA GLU A 92 -24.58 -4.93 12.23
C GLU A 92 -24.83 -3.40 12.08
N PRO A 93 -25.12 -2.91 10.86
CA PRO A 93 -25.31 -1.48 10.63
C PRO A 93 -26.43 -0.87 11.48
N GLN A 94 -27.48 -1.64 11.79
CA GLN A 94 -28.59 -1.24 12.66
C GLN A 94 -28.14 -0.89 14.10
N VAL A 95 -26.97 -1.35 14.54
CA VAL A 95 -26.39 -1.05 15.87
C VAL A 95 -25.39 0.10 15.79
N THR A 96 -24.67 0.18 14.67
CA THR A 96 -23.50 1.04 14.54
C THR A 96 -23.78 2.33 13.79
N GLU A 97 -24.80 2.35 12.93
CA GLU A 97 -25.18 3.53 12.16
C GLU A 97 -25.68 4.64 13.10
N GLN A 98 -25.21 5.86 12.89
CA GLN A 98 -25.50 7.02 13.73
C GLN A 98 -25.11 6.89 15.23
N ASN A 99 -24.34 5.87 15.58
CA ASN A 99 -23.87 5.67 16.94
C ASN A 99 -22.40 6.11 17.08
N PRO A 100 -22.09 7.19 17.79
CA PRO A 100 -20.74 7.74 17.90
C PRO A 100 -19.74 6.82 18.62
N ALA A 101 -20.23 5.77 19.29
CA ALA A 101 -19.37 4.75 19.90
C ALA A 101 -18.69 3.84 18.87
N TYR A 102 -19.18 3.84 17.61
CA TYR A 102 -18.64 3.05 16.51
C TYR A 102 -18.16 3.96 15.41
N ARG A 103 -16.93 3.75 14.98
CA ARG A 103 -16.34 4.54 13.89
C ARG A 103 -15.68 3.61 12.90
N LEU A 104 -15.78 3.92 11.61
CA LEU A 104 -15.12 3.15 10.56
C LEU A 104 -13.72 3.70 10.24
N ASN A 105 -13.46 4.96 10.58
CA ASN A 105 -12.17 5.60 10.31
C ASN A 105 -11.08 5.11 11.26
N GLY A 106 -9.86 5.09 10.74
CA GLY A 106 -8.66 4.76 11.50
C GLY A 106 -8.35 3.26 11.63
N ALA A 107 -9.13 2.39 10.97
CA ALA A 107 -8.71 1.01 10.81
C ALA A 107 -7.48 0.94 9.91
N VAL A 108 -6.46 0.21 10.33
CA VAL A 108 -5.21 0.06 9.56
C VAL A 108 -5.08 -1.39 9.10
N TYR A 109 -4.92 -1.56 7.79
CA TYR A 109 -4.70 -2.86 7.14
C TYR A 109 -3.29 -2.92 6.57
N GLY A 110 -2.57 -4.01 6.83
CA GLY A 110 -1.33 -4.33 6.13
C GLY A 110 -1.61 -5.05 4.82
N VAL A 111 -0.90 -4.69 3.77
CA VAL A 111 -0.89 -5.37 2.47
C VAL A 111 0.41 -6.14 2.34
N TYR A 112 0.35 -7.45 2.15
CA TYR A 112 1.48 -8.36 2.20
C TYR A 112 1.60 -9.15 0.90
N THR A 113 2.83 -9.56 0.55
CA THR A 113 3.09 -10.42 -0.60
C THR A 113 2.97 -11.92 -0.28
N ASP A 114 2.79 -12.29 0.97
CA ASP A 114 2.68 -13.68 1.43
C ASP A 114 1.48 -13.89 2.35
N ALA A 115 0.91 -15.09 2.30
CA ALA A 115 -0.25 -15.47 3.11
C ALA A 115 0.04 -15.51 4.63
N GLY A 116 1.31 -15.61 5.03
CA GLY A 116 1.73 -15.55 6.43
C GLY A 116 1.85 -14.13 6.97
N CYS A 117 1.56 -13.11 6.16
CA CYS A 117 1.61 -11.69 6.50
C CYS A 117 2.95 -11.26 7.12
N LYS A 118 4.06 -11.76 6.58
CA LYS A 118 5.41 -11.44 7.04
C LYS A 118 6.06 -10.33 6.22
N ASN A 119 5.80 -10.28 4.91
CA ASN A 119 6.42 -9.34 3.97
C ASN A 119 5.44 -8.20 3.63
N LEU A 120 5.51 -7.14 4.44
CA LEU A 120 4.66 -5.96 4.28
C LEU A 120 5.09 -5.14 3.07
N THR A 121 4.15 -4.84 2.17
CA THR A 121 4.33 -3.97 1.00
C THR A 121 3.89 -2.54 1.30
N GLY A 122 2.80 -2.37 2.05
CA GLY A 122 2.25 -1.07 2.42
C GLY A 122 1.06 -1.20 3.35
N THR A 123 0.45 -0.08 3.66
CA THR A 123 -0.71 -0.02 4.56
C THR A 123 -1.86 0.77 3.92
N LEU A 124 -3.07 0.36 4.27
CA LEU A 124 -4.32 1.03 3.92
C LEU A 124 -4.98 1.50 5.21
N THR A 125 -5.42 2.76 5.25
CA THR A 125 -6.12 3.31 6.43
C THR A 125 -7.50 3.79 6.01
N THR A 126 -8.53 3.44 6.76
CA THR A 126 -9.92 3.81 6.45
C THR A 126 -10.24 5.25 6.85
N ASP A 127 -11.06 5.90 6.03
CA ASP A 127 -11.69 7.18 6.30
C ASP A 127 -13.04 7.02 7.06
N GLU A 128 -13.78 8.10 7.24
CA GLU A 128 -15.07 8.12 7.93
C GLU A 128 -16.14 7.26 7.26
N ASN A 129 -16.02 7.03 5.94
CA ASN A 129 -16.90 6.18 5.14
C ASN A 129 -16.44 4.71 5.10
N GLY A 130 -15.37 4.38 5.82
CA GLY A 130 -14.76 3.07 5.79
C GLY A 130 -13.95 2.78 4.52
N MET A 131 -13.72 3.79 3.67
CA MET A 131 -12.92 3.65 2.45
C MET A 131 -11.44 3.92 2.74
N THR A 132 -10.55 3.22 2.04
CA THR A 132 -9.12 3.52 2.09
C THR A 132 -8.68 4.32 0.88
N GLN A 133 -7.52 4.98 1.00
CA GLN A 133 -6.77 5.46 -0.16
C GLN A 133 -6.34 4.26 -1.04
N GLU A 134 -5.93 4.56 -2.26
CA GLU A 134 -5.38 3.56 -3.18
C GLU A 134 -3.89 3.34 -2.88
N LEU A 135 -3.47 2.09 -2.79
CA LEU A 135 -2.07 1.70 -2.69
C LEU A 135 -1.60 1.16 -4.05
N THR A 136 -0.63 1.83 -4.66
CA THR A 136 -0.03 1.39 -5.92
C THR A 136 0.93 0.24 -5.66
N VAL A 137 0.73 -0.89 -6.36
CA VAL A 137 1.54 -2.11 -6.23
C VAL A 137 1.76 -2.77 -7.59
N SER A 138 2.77 -3.60 -7.71
CA SER A 138 2.96 -4.43 -8.91
C SER A 138 1.79 -5.40 -9.09
N PRO A 139 1.44 -5.78 -10.33
CA PRO A 139 0.43 -6.82 -10.54
C PRO A 139 0.82 -8.12 -9.86
N GLY A 140 -0.12 -8.76 -9.19
CA GLY A 140 0.14 -9.98 -8.46
C GLY A 140 -0.90 -10.32 -7.39
N GLN A 141 -0.63 -11.38 -6.66
CA GLN A 141 -1.42 -11.83 -5.52
C GLN A 141 -0.91 -11.15 -4.25
N TYR A 142 -1.84 -10.56 -3.48
CA TYR A 142 -1.58 -9.95 -2.19
C TYR A 142 -2.52 -10.48 -1.12
N TYR A 143 -2.17 -10.21 0.12
CA TYR A 143 -2.92 -10.61 1.31
C TYR A 143 -3.09 -9.41 2.22
N ILE A 144 -4.33 -9.16 2.61
CA ILE A 144 -4.67 -8.02 3.45
C ILE A 144 -5.07 -8.53 4.82
N LYS A 145 -4.50 -7.95 5.87
CA LYS A 145 -4.82 -8.27 7.26
C LYS A 145 -4.97 -7.00 8.07
N GLU A 146 -5.97 -6.96 8.94
CA GLU A 146 -6.14 -5.84 9.86
C GLU A 146 -5.02 -5.84 10.91
N LYS A 147 -4.40 -4.68 11.10
CA LYS A 147 -3.36 -4.43 12.12
C LYS A 147 -3.89 -3.69 13.32
N SER A 148 -4.88 -2.85 13.11
CA SER A 148 -5.49 -2.02 14.13
C SER A 148 -6.95 -1.78 13.76
N CYS A 149 -7.84 -2.13 14.66
CA CYS A 149 -9.28 -1.88 14.50
C CYS A 149 -9.66 -0.47 14.95
N PRO A 150 -10.74 0.10 14.42
CA PRO A 150 -11.25 1.39 14.85
C PRO A 150 -12.12 1.24 16.12
N THR A 151 -12.50 2.39 16.67
CA THR A 151 -13.33 2.43 17.90
C THR A 151 -14.64 1.66 17.72
N GLY A 152 -14.95 0.81 18.69
CA GLY A 152 -16.20 0.04 18.76
C GLY A 152 -16.15 -1.33 18.06
N TYR A 153 -15.05 -1.68 17.40
CA TYR A 153 -14.89 -2.96 16.72
C TYR A 153 -13.78 -3.82 17.34
N ALA A 154 -13.90 -5.13 17.21
CA ALA A 154 -12.83 -6.05 17.53
C ALA A 154 -11.89 -6.20 16.35
N LEU A 155 -10.61 -6.45 16.65
CA LEU A 155 -9.61 -6.74 15.63
C LEU A 155 -10.01 -8.01 14.84
N ASP A 156 -10.01 -7.90 13.51
CA ASP A 156 -10.25 -9.04 12.64
C ASP A 156 -8.92 -9.69 12.25
N ASP A 157 -8.69 -10.91 12.71
CA ASP A 157 -7.48 -11.68 12.39
C ASP A 157 -7.53 -12.38 11.02
N THR A 158 -8.62 -12.23 10.28
CA THR A 158 -8.81 -12.84 8.96
C THR A 158 -7.80 -12.28 7.96
N VAL A 159 -7.24 -13.16 7.14
CA VAL A 159 -6.37 -12.80 6.02
C VAL A 159 -7.18 -12.87 4.74
N TYR A 160 -7.26 -11.75 4.04
CA TYR A 160 -8.04 -11.59 2.82
C TYR A 160 -7.14 -11.61 1.59
N PRO A 161 -7.26 -12.60 0.68
CA PRO A 161 -6.52 -12.59 -0.56
C PRO A 161 -7.12 -11.60 -1.56
N ILE A 162 -6.25 -10.86 -2.28
CA ILE A 162 -6.64 -9.94 -3.34
C ILE A 162 -5.68 -10.05 -4.52
N CYS A 163 -6.22 -10.17 -5.73
CA CYS A 163 -5.42 -10.19 -6.96
C CYS A 163 -5.47 -8.79 -7.61
N VAL A 164 -4.30 -8.18 -7.77
CA VAL A 164 -4.16 -6.88 -8.44
C VAL A 164 -3.69 -7.09 -9.87
N LEU A 165 -4.49 -6.63 -10.83
CA LEU A 165 -4.19 -6.70 -12.25
C LEU A 165 -3.53 -5.40 -12.72
N SER A 166 -2.71 -5.53 -13.77
CA SER A 166 -2.01 -4.41 -14.41
C SER A 166 -2.99 -3.32 -14.84
N GLY A 167 -2.73 -2.08 -14.43
CA GLY A 167 -3.52 -0.90 -14.79
C GLY A 167 -4.92 -0.84 -14.15
N GLN A 168 -5.24 -1.74 -13.23
CA GLN A 168 -6.56 -1.82 -12.61
C GLN A 168 -6.50 -1.55 -11.10
N THR A 169 -7.62 -1.06 -10.55
CA THR A 169 -7.83 -0.96 -9.10
C THR A 169 -8.61 -2.19 -8.64
N ALA A 170 -7.98 -3.03 -7.84
CA ALA A 170 -8.64 -4.12 -7.14
C ALA A 170 -9.20 -3.58 -5.81
N MET A 171 -10.47 -3.84 -5.54
CA MET A 171 -11.12 -3.45 -4.30
C MET A 171 -11.64 -4.70 -3.58
N ILE A 172 -11.42 -4.74 -2.26
CA ILE A 172 -12.01 -5.76 -1.39
C ILE A 172 -12.94 -5.09 -0.39
N GLU A 173 -14.06 -5.73 -0.11
CA GLU A 173 -14.98 -5.33 0.95
C GLU A 173 -14.83 -6.25 2.14
N VAL A 174 -14.66 -5.68 3.31
CA VAL A 174 -14.57 -6.40 4.59
C VAL A 174 -15.62 -5.87 5.55
N SER A 175 -16.05 -6.71 6.48
CA SER A 175 -17.04 -6.29 7.47
C SER A 175 -16.70 -6.88 8.82
N ASP A 176 -16.73 -6.03 9.85
CA ASP A 176 -16.39 -6.40 11.21
C ASP A 176 -17.62 -6.51 12.10
N ILE A 177 -17.49 -7.34 13.12
CA ILE A 177 -18.49 -7.46 14.17
C ILE A 177 -18.28 -6.34 15.17
N PRO A 178 -19.30 -5.49 15.43
CA PRO A 178 -19.21 -4.47 16.47
C PRO A 178 -19.11 -5.10 17.85
N GLN A 179 -18.32 -4.51 18.70
CA GLN A 179 -18.30 -4.87 20.11
C GLN A 179 -19.59 -4.33 20.76
N LYS A 180 -20.46 -5.24 21.15
CA LYS A 180 -21.69 -4.88 21.87
C LYS A 180 -21.31 -4.44 23.29
N ASN A 181 -21.75 -3.26 23.69
CA ASN A 181 -21.42 -2.63 24.96
C ASN A 181 -19.93 -2.29 25.13
N PRO A 182 -19.39 -1.36 24.35
CA PRO A 182 -18.05 -0.86 24.61
C PRO A 182 -18.02 -0.27 26.03
N VAL A 183 -17.11 -0.77 26.86
CA VAL A 183 -16.94 -0.30 28.24
C VAL A 183 -15.75 0.65 28.31
N SER A 184 -15.93 1.76 28.96
CA SER A 184 -14.85 2.65 29.40
C SER A 184 -14.50 2.35 30.83
N LEU A 185 -13.20 2.16 31.11
CA LEU A 185 -12.71 2.00 32.46
C LEU A 185 -12.06 3.32 32.89
N ILE A 186 -12.56 3.91 33.96
CA ILE A 186 -11.95 5.06 34.62
C ILE A 186 -11.29 4.56 35.89
N LEU A 187 -9.97 4.75 36.00
CA LEU A 187 -9.20 4.36 37.15
C LEU A 187 -8.77 5.59 37.92
N GLN A 188 -9.06 5.59 39.23
CA GLN A 188 -8.74 6.69 40.11
C GLN A 188 -7.93 6.17 41.31
N LYS A 189 -6.68 6.64 41.42
CA LYS A 189 -5.86 6.37 42.60
C LYS A 189 -6.28 7.29 43.73
N LYS A 190 -6.50 6.71 44.91
CA LYS A 190 -6.83 7.44 46.15
C LYS A 190 -5.87 7.07 47.27
N ASP A 191 -5.65 7.99 48.17
CA ASP A 191 -5.00 7.75 49.46
C ASP A 191 -5.89 6.84 50.30
N ALA A 192 -5.32 5.81 50.91
CA ALA A 192 -6.07 4.80 51.65
C ALA A 192 -6.63 5.33 52.98
N ASP A 193 -5.95 6.26 53.62
CA ASP A 193 -6.29 6.79 54.91
C ASP A 193 -7.35 7.91 54.81
N THR A 194 -7.21 8.73 53.78
CA THR A 194 -8.09 9.91 53.61
C THR A 194 -9.21 9.67 52.61
N GLY A 195 -9.11 8.66 51.74
CA GLY A 195 -10.03 8.40 50.62
C GLY A 195 -10.03 9.46 49.53
N LYS A 196 -9.14 10.44 49.56
CA LYS A 196 -9.03 11.54 48.64
C LYS A 196 -8.05 11.21 47.51
N CYS A 197 -8.16 11.95 46.39
CA CYS A 197 -7.20 11.89 45.25
C CYS A 197 -5.97 12.76 45.49
N GLU A 198 -5.69 13.11 46.73
CA GLU A 198 -4.52 13.87 47.19
C GLU A 198 -3.72 12.98 48.12
N ALA A 199 -2.41 13.00 47.99
CA ALA A 199 -1.55 12.23 48.89
C ALA A 199 -1.45 12.89 50.24
N SER A 200 -1.38 12.08 51.30
CA SER A 200 -1.14 12.56 52.65
C SER A 200 0.33 12.48 53.04
N GLY A 201 0.79 13.46 53.82
CA GLY A 201 2.17 13.52 54.29
C GLY A 201 3.19 13.69 53.19
N HIS A 202 4.23 12.84 53.20
CA HIS A 202 5.32 12.83 52.19
C HIS A 202 5.12 11.81 51.06
N ALA A 203 3.94 11.17 51.00
CA ALA A 203 3.63 10.21 49.93
C ALA A 203 3.31 10.93 48.61
N THR A 204 3.32 10.19 47.53
CA THR A 204 2.84 10.64 46.19
C THR A 204 1.88 9.62 45.60
N LEU A 205 0.90 10.07 44.81
CA LEU A 205 0.01 9.22 44.03
C LEU A 205 0.50 9.12 42.58
N GLU A 206 1.47 9.97 42.18
CA GLU A 206 2.07 9.99 40.87
C GLU A 206 2.97 8.78 40.66
N GLY A 207 3.02 8.27 39.43
CA GLY A 207 3.86 7.12 39.05
C GLY A 207 3.28 5.75 39.42
N ALA A 208 2.04 5.66 39.87
CA ALA A 208 1.39 4.38 40.12
C ALA A 208 1.10 3.68 38.77
N GLU A 209 1.63 2.48 38.59
CA GLU A 209 1.38 1.63 37.44
C GLU A 209 0.24 0.63 37.73
N PHE A 210 -0.58 0.39 36.74
CA PHE A 210 -1.71 -0.53 36.84
C PHE A 210 -1.71 -1.48 35.66
N GLU A 211 -1.94 -2.77 35.93
CA GLU A 211 -2.15 -3.79 34.91
C GLU A 211 -3.64 -4.11 34.83
N ILE A 212 -4.21 -4.05 33.60
CA ILE A 212 -5.60 -4.42 33.33
C ILE A 212 -5.60 -5.77 32.64
N ARG A 213 -6.20 -6.78 33.26
CA ARG A 213 -6.34 -8.12 32.72
C ARG A 213 -7.77 -8.36 32.26
N TYR A 214 -7.95 -8.70 31.02
CA TYR A 214 -9.26 -9.03 30.46
C TYR A 214 -9.47 -10.54 30.42
N TYR A 215 -10.59 -11.00 30.97
CA TYR A 215 -11.06 -12.37 30.91
C TYR A 215 -12.45 -12.41 30.27
N LYS A 216 -12.65 -13.30 29.29
CA LYS A 216 -13.94 -13.44 28.62
C LYS A 216 -14.91 -14.20 29.48
N GLY A 217 -16.03 -13.57 29.86
CA GLY A 217 -17.08 -14.18 30.64
C GLY A 217 -17.38 -13.40 31.94
N LEU A 218 -18.34 -13.91 32.70
CA LEU A 218 -18.68 -13.43 34.04
C LEU A 218 -18.16 -14.44 35.06
N TYR A 219 -17.44 -13.93 36.05
CA TYR A 219 -16.85 -14.73 37.11
C TYR A 219 -17.26 -14.16 38.46
N GLU A 220 -17.61 -15.03 39.38
CA GLU A 220 -17.93 -14.65 40.76
C GLU A 220 -16.68 -14.38 41.61
N GLU A 221 -15.55 -14.97 41.18
CA GLU A 221 -14.24 -14.82 41.83
C GLU A 221 -13.17 -14.45 40.77
N ASP A 222 -12.08 -13.86 41.26
CA ASP A 222 -10.95 -13.45 40.42
C ASP A 222 -10.42 -14.65 39.61
N PRO A 223 -10.51 -14.62 38.24
CA PRO A 223 -10.07 -15.72 37.41
C PRO A 223 -8.57 -16.00 37.51
N ALA A 224 -7.76 -14.97 37.83
CA ALA A 224 -6.31 -15.15 38.02
C ALA A 224 -5.98 -16.05 39.20
N LYS A 225 -6.80 -16.01 40.28
CA LYS A 225 -6.63 -16.90 41.44
C LYS A 225 -6.94 -18.37 41.10
N LYS A 226 -7.70 -18.61 40.06
CA LYS A 226 -7.98 -19.96 39.51
C LYS A 226 -7.00 -20.39 38.44
N GLY A 227 -5.90 -19.67 38.24
CA GLY A 227 -4.88 -19.99 37.26
C GLY A 227 -5.29 -19.77 35.79
N MET A 228 -6.37 -19.05 35.55
CA MET A 228 -6.80 -18.72 34.19
C MET A 228 -5.88 -17.67 33.59
N LYS A 229 -5.58 -17.81 32.30
CA LYS A 229 -4.82 -16.81 31.57
C LYS A 229 -5.77 -15.72 31.08
N ALA A 230 -5.35 -14.46 31.23
CA ALA A 230 -6.01 -13.34 30.60
C ALA A 230 -5.94 -13.47 29.06
N GLU A 231 -7.02 -13.13 28.38
CA GLU A 231 -7.03 -13.07 26.90
C GLU A 231 -6.28 -11.84 26.40
N ARG A 232 -6.25 -10.76 27.22
CA ARG A 232 -5.51 -9.51 26.94
C ARG A 232 -4.97 -8.94 28.26
N ILE A 233 -3.81 -8.33 28.18
CA ILE A 233 -3.14 -7.59 29.24
C ILE A 233 -2.85 -6.18 28.74
#